data_58f6f90ed033b230f9028c341b5deff1
#
_entry.id   58f6f90ed033b230f9028c341b5deff1
#
_cell.length_a   1.000
_cell.length_b   1.000
_cell.length_c   1.000
_cell.angle_alpha   90.00
_cell.angle_beta   90.00
_cell.angle_gamma   90.00
#
_symmetry.space_group_name_H-M   'P 1'
#
loop_
_entity.id
_entity.type
_entity.pdbx_description
1 polymer ?
#
loop_
_entity_poly.entity_id
_entity_poly.type
_entity_poly.pdbx_seq_one_letter_code
_entity_poly.pdbx_strand_id
1 'polypeptide(L)'
;MVCRSSNYRLNDAERDFVFSLIQRFTGTCQEGNYRREVLATNVERRIRYVGAPSLRAYLSFALQDETEEELLISALTIHTTSWFREFPHFQKLEETVRQRIADHKLRSIRVLCGGCSTGEEAYSIALTLEKIRGDVPGFEYRVEGIDIDPLSIATASRGLYGEIAFSLIPEEYRTYCVVGTGSRQGLFAPNKEVRSRCSFSVRDLRTLSTGEGYSFDCIFCRNVLIYFKLEDVTSLVKKLLGALHVDGALFLGHSEAIDAQAYGLRFLGESTYIKRDSFQPPRCADIPGRALVGRTPGPQERPDVIVVGASTGGTEAVMRLLEAMPAHSPPIVVVQHIAPYFARAFAQRIAQNASLRLGVCAEATLLAPGHVYFADDDRHIGIGGRSGGLAIIRSDGAPINRHRPSVDFLFKSAALLSNVKVAAVLLTGMGSDGAVGMKELHDRGAMTFCQDERSCVVFGMPREAIALGAADVIANPTEIRQQLRRMIGQGGGAAVVPEGPSPDGPGMFRSIELNRDGGREP
;
A
#
# COMPACT_ATOMS: atom_id res chain seq x y z
N MET A 1 45.29 4.42 15.57
CA MET A 1 45.56 4.66 14.15
C MET A 1 44.36 5.35 13.54
N VAL A 2 44.52 6.63 13.19
CA VAL A 2 43.40 7.41 12.58
C VAL A 2 43.26 6.97 11.14
N CYS A 3 42.25 6.16 10.83
CA CYS A 3 41.94 5.77 9.47
C CYS A 3 41.54 7.00 8.65
N ARG A 4 42.34 7.31 7.60
CA ARG A 4 41.96 8.26 6.57
C ARG A 4 40.65 7.77 5.95
N SER A 5 39.57 8.55 6.07
CA SER A 5 38.30 8.28 5.43
C SER A 5 38.52 8.21 3.91
N SER A 6 38.59 7.01 3.38
CA SER A 6 38.59 6.84 1.93
C SER A 6 37.19 7.29 1.43
N ASN A 7 37.19 8.17 0.44
CA ASN A 7 35.95 8.63 -0.23
C ASN A 7 35.43 7.54 -1.21
N TYR A 8 35.38 6.29 -0.74
CA TYR A 8 34.97 5.17 -1.59
C TYR A 8 33.50 5.35 -2.01
N ARG A 9 33.27 5.26 -3.31
CA ARG A 9 31.94 5.20 -3.91
C ARG A 9 31.89 4.04 -4.89
N LEU A 10 30.78 3.35 -4.89
CA LEU A 10 30.48 2.29 -5.85
C LEU A 10 30.33 2.88 -7.25
N ASN A 11 31.01 2.32 -8.25
CA ASN A 11 30.71 2.58 -9.65
C ASN A 11 29.44 1.81 -10.08
N ASP A 12 28.95 2.06 -11.30
CA ASP A 12 27.68 1.48 -11.78
C ASP A 12 27.73 -0.06 -11.81
N ALA A 13 28.81 -0.65 -12.26
CA ALA A 13 28.98 -2.12 -12.29
C ALA A 13 29.00 -2.73 -10.86
N GLU A 14 29.63 -2.05 -9.91
CA GLU A 14 29.64 -2.48 -8.51
C GLU A 14 28.24 -2.31 -7.86
N ARG A 15 27.51 -1.27 -8.22
CA ARG A 15 26.12 -1.08 -7.79
C ARG A 15 25.24 -2.21 -8.30
N ASP A 16 25.30 -2.55 -9.58
CA ASP A 16 24.54 -3.66 -10.17
C ASP A 16 24.91 -4.99 -9.50
N PHE A 17 26.18 -5.17 -9.18
CA PHE A 17 26.62 -6.36 -8.44
C PHE A 17 26.05 -6.40 -7.02
N VAL A 18 26.06 -5.28 -6.28
CA VAL A 18 25.41 -5.18 -4.95
C VAL A 18 23.93 -5.51 -5.05
N PHE A 19 23.22 -5.04 -6.08
CA PHE A 19 21.82 -5.40 -6.28
C PHE A 19 21.60 -6.88 -6.57
N SER A 20 22.52 -7.52 -7.29
CA SER A 20 22.47 -8.98 -7.47
C SER A 20 22.68 -9.74 -6.16
N LEU A 21 23.52 -9.22 -5.26
CA LEU A 21 23.71 -9.77 -3.92
C LEU A 21 22.44 -9.64 -3.07
N ILE A 22 21.77 -8.48 -3.11
CA ILE A 22 20.50 -8.29 -2.39
C ILE A 22 19.51 -9.39 -2.80
N GLN A 23 19.31 -9.61 -4.09
CA GLN A 23 18.44 -10.66 -4.57
C GLN A 23 18.85 -12.05 -4.08
N ARG A 24 20.16 -12.32 -4.06
CA ARG A 24 20.70 -13.62 -3.62
C ARG A 24 20.50 -13.85 -2.11
N PHE A 25 20.82 -12.85 -1.27
CA PHE A 25 20.75 -12.97 0.18
C PHE A 25 19.34 -12.84 0.72
N THR A 26 18.58 -11.85 0.25
CA THR A 26 17.26 -11.52 0.79
C THR A 26 16.11 -12.07 -0.04
N GLY A 27 16.36 -12.51 -1.27
CA GLY A 27 15.31 -12.89 -2.24
C GLY A 27 14.53 -11.71 -2.79
N THR A 28 14.85 -10.48 -2.38
CA THR A 28 14.08 -9.29 -2.73
C THR A 28 14.58 -8.65 -4.03
N CYS A 29 13.66 -8.09 -4.80
CA CYS A 29 13.93 -7.35 -6.02
C CYS A 29 13.70 -5.86 -5.73
N GLN A 30 14.76 -5.05 -5.80
CA GLN A 30 14.64 -3.62 -5.52
C GLN A 30 14.31 -2.85 -6.80
N GLU A 31 13.03 -2.67 -7.08
CA GLU A 31 12.55 -1.79 -8.13
C GLU A 31 12.39 -0.37 -7.57
N GLY A 32 13.04 0.60 -8.22
CA GLY A 32 13.02 2.01 -7.86
C GLY A 32 14.39 2.59 -7.49
N ASN A 33 14.79 3.63 -8.23
CA ASN A 33 16.11 4.27 -8.10
C ASN A 33 16.43 4.76 -6.68
N TYR A 34 15.44 5.28 -5.95
CA TYR A 34 15.65 5.79 -4.59
C TYR A 34 16.07 4.69 -3.60
N ARG A 35 15.42 3.52 -3.65
CA ARG A 35 15.76 2.39 -2.76
C ARG A 35 17.14 1.84 -3.07
N ARG A 36 17.49 1.72 -4.35
CA ARG A 36 18.81 1.31 -4.81
C ARG A 36 19.89 2.23 -4.29
N GLU A 37 19.70 3.56 -4.36
CA GLU A 37 20.65 4.54 -3.82
C GLU A 37 20.85 4.42 -2.32
N VAL A 38 19.79 4.18 -1.54
CA VAL A 38 19.90 3.98 -0.09
C VAL A 38 20.75 2.76 0.25
N LEU A 39 20.47 1.63 -0.39
CA LEU A 39 21.21 0.38 -0.15
C LEU A 39 22.68 0.49 -0.60
N ALA A 40 22.94 1.06 -1.78
CA ALA A 40 24.29 1.34 -2.22
C ALA A 40 25.06 2.22 -1.22
N THR A 41 24.43 3.28 -0.71
CA THR A 41 25.00 4.17 0.30
C THR A 41 25.30 3.43 1.62
N ASN A 42 24.44 2.50 2.04
CA ASN A 42 24.69 1.70 3.23
C ASN A 42 25.92 0.81 3.08
N VAL A 43 26.06 0.13 1.94
CA VAL A 43 27.25 -0.69 1.63
C VAL A 43 28.50 0.17 1.53
N GLU A 44 28.46 1.31 0.85
CA GLU A 44 29.57 2.27 0.81
C GLU A 44 30.00 2.72 2.20
N ARG A 45 29.05 2.93 3.12
CA ARG A 45 29.34 3.28 4.52
C ARG A 45 30.10 2.16 5.23
N ARG A 46 29.72 0.89 4.99
CA ARG A 46 30.42 -0.26 5.56
C ARG A 46 31.84 -0.38 5.02
N ILE A 47 32.01 -0.28 3.68
CA ILE A 47 33.33 -0.32 3.03
C ILE A 47 34.27 0.74 3.63
N ARG A 48 33.76 1.98 3.80
CA ARG A 48 34.54 3.07 4.41
C ARG A 48 34.85 2.82 5.87
N TYR A 49 33.90 2.27 6.64
CA TYR A 49 34.10 1.98 8.06
C TYR A 49 35.19 0.92 8.27
N VAL A 50 35.18 -0.15 7.49
CA VAL A 50 36.19 -1.23 7.53
C VAL A 50 37.51 -0.76 6.93
N GLY A 51 37.51 0.28 6.07
CA GLY A 51 38.70 0.76 5.38
C GLY A 51 39.11 -0.14 4.22
N ALA A 52 38.19 -0.90 3.65
CA ALA A 52 38.48 -1.79 2.55
C ALA A 52 38.81 -1.01 1.26
N PRO A 53 39.82 -1.44 0.46
CA PRO A 53 40.24 -0.70 -0.73
C PRO A 53 39.29 -0.88 -1.93
N SER A 54 38.37 -1.86 -1.90
CA SER A 54 37.43 -2.14 -2.97
C SER A 54 36.24 -2.94 -2.44
N LEU A 55 35.12 -2.95 -3.17
CA LEU A 55 33.94 -3.79 -2.89
C LEU A 55 34.36 -5.28 -2.78
N ARG A 56 35.18 -5.76 -3.70
CA ARG A 56 35.66 -7.15 -3.69
C ARG A 56 36.44 -7.50 -2.41
N ALA A 57 37.35 -6.62 -1.99
CA ALA A 57 38.11 -6.81 -0.76
C ALA A 57 37.21 -6.79 0.48
N TYR A 58 36.23 -5.88 0.49
CA TYR A 58 35.23 -5.81 1.55
C TYR A 58 34.41 -7.10 1.64
N LEU A 59 33.86 -7.58 0.53
CA LEU A 59 33.04 -8.80 0.51
C LEU A 59 33.84 -10.05 0.91
N SER A 60 35.12 -10.13 0.47
CA SER A 60 35.98 -11.22 0.91
C SER A 60 36.23 -11.21 2.42
N PHE A 61 36.32 -10.04 3.03
CA PHE A 61 36.44 -9.89 4.47
C PHE A 61 35.10 -10.20 5.18
N ALA A 62 34.00 -9.60 4.73
CA ALA A 62 32.70 -9.76 5.35
C ALA A 62 32.21 -11.22 5.36
N LEU A 63 32.47 -11.99 4.31
CA LEU A 63 32.11 -13.42 4.24
C LEU A 63 33.01 -14.34 5.10
N GLN A 64 34.06 -13.82 5.72
CA GLN A 64 34.95 -14.55 6.62
C GLN A 64 34.83 -14.11 8.08
N ASP A 65 34.13 -13.01 8.34
CA ASP A 65 33.90 -12.45 9.67
C ASP A 65 32.40 -12.45 9.93
N GLU A 66 31.93 -13.30 10.83
CA GLU A 66 30.49 -13.51 11.15
C GLU A 66 29.80 -12.19 11.56
N THR A 67 30.53 -11.34 12.31
CA THR A 67 29.98 -10.04 12.73
C THR A 67 29.81 -9.09 11.55
N GLU A 68 30.79 -9.06 10.62
CA GLU A 68 30.68 -8.19 9.45
C GLU A 68 29.69 -8.74 8.42
N GLU A 69 29.51 -10.06 8.33
CA GLU A 69 28.46 -10.67 7.51
C GLU A 69 27.07 -10.23 7.97
N GLU A 70 26.80 -10.24 9.28
CA GLU A 70 25.54 -9.72 9.85
C GLU A 70 25.34 -8.23 9.52
N LEU A 71 26.39 -7.42 9.63
CA LEU A 71 26.35 -6.00 9.30
C LEU A 71 26.14 -5.74 7.80
N LEU A 72 26.67 -6.61 6.94
CA LEU A 72 26.42 -6.58 5.51
C LEU A 72 24.96 -6.92 5.20
N ILE A 73 24.41 -7.97 5.78
CA ILE A 73 22.99 -8.34 5.62
C ILE A 73 22.09 -7.17 6.04
N SER A 74 22.38 -6.56 7.19
CA SER A 74 21.65 -5.38 7.66
C SER A 74 21.77 -4.19 6.70
N ALA A 75 22.95 -3.96 6.10
CA ALA A 75 23.12 -2.90 5.11
C ALA A 75 22.34 -3.14 3.80
N LEU A 76 22.05 -4.41 3.48
CA LEU A 76 21.29 -4.85 2.30
C LEU A 76 19.78 -4.96 2.53
N THR A 77 19.27 -4.64 3.71
CA THR A 77 17.86 -4.70 4.08
C THR A 77 17.27 -3.31 4.34
N ILE A 78 15.95 -3.18 4.24
CA ILE A 78 15.22 -1.93 4.50
C ILE A 78 14.44 -2.08 5.79
N HIS A 79 14.73 -1.22 6.77
CA HIS A 79 14.17 -1.28 8.12
C HIS A 79 13.16 -0.17 8.37
N THR A 80 12.01 -0.19 7.68
CA THR A 80 10.97 0.82 7.91
C THR A 80 9.80 0.20 8.66
N THR A 81 9.77 0.41 9.97
CA THR A 81 8.69 -0.02 10.84
C THR A 81 8.29 1.10 11.81
N SER A 82 7.12 1.01 12.41
CA SER A 82 6.67 1.91 13.47
C SER A 82 5.61 1.23 14.35
N TRP A 83 5.46 1.73 15.58
CA TRP A 83 4.40 1.31 16.49
C TRP A 83 3.03 1.54 15.87
N PHE A 84 2.16 0.51 15.93
CA PHE A 84 0.78 0.53 15.43
C PHE A 84 0.63 1.05 14.00
N ARG A 85 1.63 0.83 13.13
CA ARG A 85 1.55 1.18 11.72
C ARG A 85 0.31 0.54 11.09
N GLU A 86 -0.51 1.35 10.40
CA GLU A 86 -1.80 0.93 9.84
C GLU A 86 -2.73 0.39 10.95
N PHE A 87 -3.04 1.24 11.92
CA PHE A 87 -3.79 0.93 13.15
C PHE A 87 -5.07 0.10 12.95
N PRO A 88 -5.87 0.26 11.88
CA PRO A 88 -7.03 -0.58 11.61
C PRO A 88 -6.75 -2.09 11.63
N HIS A 89 -5.55 -2.54 11.26
CA HIS A 89 -5.17 -3.96 11.35
C HIS A 89 -5.19 -4.50 12.78
N PHE A 90 -4.77 -3.69 13.75
CA PHE A 90 -4.77 -4.10 15.16
C PHE A 90 -6.19 -4.12 15.73
N GLN A 91 -7.04 -3.20 15.30
CA GLN A 91 -8.47 -3.23 15.62
C GLN A 91 -9.13 -4.49 15.02
N LYS A 92 -8.78 -4.82 13.76
CA LYS A 92 -9.28 -6.03 13.08
C LYS A 92 -8.74 -7.31 13.74
N LEU A 93 -7.50 -7.31 14.23
CA LEU A 93 -6.95 -8.40 15.05
C LEU A 93 -7.78 -8.57 16.33
N GLU A 94 -8.02 -7.50 17.08
CA GLU A 94 -8.81 -7.53 18.31
C GLU A 94 -10.21 -8.09 18.05
N GLU A 95 -10.92 -7.57 17.04
CA GLU A 95 -12.25 -8.06 16.61
C GLU A 95 -12.23 -9.55 16.28
N THR A 96 -11.29 -9.97 15.41
CA THR A 96 -11.20 -11.37 14.95
C THR A 96 -10.89 -12.33 16.10
N VAL A 97 -10.00 -11.95 17.00
CA VAL A 97 -9.62 -12.79 18.15
C VAL A 97 -10.77 -12.89 19.14
N ARG A 98 -11.44 -11.77 19.47
CA ARG A 98 -12.61 -11.77 20.37
C ARG A 98 -13.75 -12.61 19.80
N GLN A 99 -14.01 -12.51 18.50
CA GLN A 99 -15.02 -13.34 17.83
C GLN A 99 -14.68 -14.83 17.94
N ARG A 100 -13.43 -15.22 17.65
CA ARG A 100 -12.99 -16.62 17.74
C ARG A 100 -13.05 -17.15 19.16
N ILE A 101 -12.74 -16.35 20.16
CA ILE A 101 -12.88 -16.74 21.58
C ILE A 101 -14.36 -16.98 21.90
N ALA A 102 -15.26 -16.11 21.45
CA ALA A 102 -16.71 -16.25 21.70
C ALA A 102 -17.29 -17.49 20.99
N ASP A 103 -16.93 -17.71 19.72
CA ASP A 103 -17.49 -18.79 18.91
C ASP A 103 -16.92 -20.16 19.26
N HIS A 104 -15.64 -20.26 19.54
CA HIS A 104 -14.90 -21.52 19.65
C HIS A 104 -14.32 -21.79 21.05
N LYS A 105 -14.57 -20.90 22.01
CA LYS A 105 -14.01 -20.97 23.36
C LYS A 105 -12.48 -21.12 23.36
N LEU A 106 -11.81 -20.46 22.40
CA LEU A 106 -10.35 -20.49 22.30
C LEU A 106 -9.72 -19.89 23.55
N ARG A 107 -8.70 -20.55 24.10
CA ARG A 107 -7.95 -20.08 25.28
C ARG A 107 -6.53 -19.66 24.95
N SER A 108 -6.04 -19.95 23.77
CA SER A 108 -4.70 -19.56 23.35
C SER A 108 -4.62 -19.27 21.86
N ILE A 109 -3.77 -18.30 21.49
CA ILE A 109 -3.51 -17.91 20.10
C ILE A 109 -2.00 -17.80 19.87
N ARG A 110 -1.56 -18.30 18.70
CA ARG A 110 -0.20 -18.12 18.19
C ARG A 110 -0.22 -17.19 16.99
N VAL A 111 0.62 -16.15 17.04
CA VAL A 111 0.74 -15.17 15.97
C VAL A 111 2.16 -15.16 15.43
N LEU A 112 2.31 -15.21 14.12
CA LEU A 112 3.56 -14.98 13.42
C LEU A 112 3.59 -13.53 12.92
N CYS A 113 4.69 -12.82 13.18
CA CYS A 113 5.03 -11.54 12.56
C CYS A 113 6.24 -11.75 11.65
N GLY A 114 5.99 -11.87 10.34
CA GLY A 114 7.01 -12.12 9.33
C GLY A 114 7.55 -10.82 8.75
N GLY A 115 8.90 -10.63 8.78
CA GLY A 115 9.55 -9.37 8.46
C GLY A 115 9.34 -8.35 9.59
N CYS A 116 9.52 -8.79 10.85
CA CYS A 116 9.21 -8.00 12.03
C CYS A 116 10.16 -6.81 12.26
N SER A 117 11.26 -6.72 11.52
CA SER A 117 12.27 -5.67 11.66
C SER A 117 12.71 -5.51 13.12
N THR A 118 12.79 -4.29 13.62
CA THR A 118 13.19 -3.95 15.00
C THR A 118 12.13 -4.24 16.06
N GLY A 119 11.01 -4.90 15.70
CA GLY A 119 10.06 -5.51 16.63
C GLY A 119 8.83 -4.69 16.97
N GLU A 120 8.70 -3.44 16.51
CA GLU A 120 7.57 -2.55 16.82
C GLU A 120 6.22 -3.16 16.42
N GLU A 121 6.15 -3.83 15.26
CA GLU A 121 4.93 -4.51 14.82
C GLU A 121 4.60 -5.70 15.71
N ALA A 122 5.57 -6.57 15.99
CA ALA A 122 5.37 -7.74 16.85
C ALA A 122 4.92 -7.36 18.26
N TYR A 123 5.49 -6.29 18.82
CA TYR A 123 5.06 -5.78 20.11
C TYR A 123 3.71 -5.06 20.04
N SER A 124 3.37 -4.37 18.94
CA SER A 124 2.03 -3.80 18.75
C SER A 124 0.95 -4.89 18.73
N ILE A 125 1.24 -6.03 18.08
CA ILE A 125 0.39 -7.23 18.12
C ILE A 125 0.27 -7.72 19.57
N ALA A 126 1.40 -7.87 20.28
CA ALA A 126 1.41 -8.36 21.65
C ALA A 126 0.65 -7.44 22.61
N LEU A 127 0.77 -6.12 22.48
CA LEU A 127 0.02 -5.14 23.29
C LEU A 127 -1.50 -5.25 23.03
N THR A 128 -1.92 -5.46 21.77
CA THR A 128 -3.32 -5.70 21.41
C THR A 128 -3.85 -6.98 22.07
N LEU A 129 -3.07 -8.05 22.05
CA LEU A 129 -3.45 -9.33 22.66
C LEU A 129 -3.40 -9.28 24.20
N GLU A 130 -2.49 -8.49 24.79
CA GLU A 130 -2.43 -8.29 26.25
C GLU A 130 -3.68 -7.57 26.77
N LYS A 131 -4.22 -6.61 26.02
CA LYS A 131 -5.50 -5.97 26.31
C LYS A 131 -6.63 -7.02 26.36
N ILE A 132 -6.70 -7.92 25.36
CA ILE A 132 -7.70 -9.01 25.37
C ILE A 132 -7.50 -9.93 26.56
N ARG A 133 -6.25 -10.26 26.90
CA ARG A 133 -5.90 -11.10 28.06
C ARG A 133 -6.35 -10.48 29.38
N GLY A 134 -6.25 -9.16 29.52
CA GLY A 134 -6.77 -8.42 30.67
C GLY A 134 -8.29 -8.53 30.81
N ASP A 135 -9.03 -8.56 29.69
CA ASP A 135 -10.50 -8.61 29.67
C ASP A 135 -11.05 -10.04 29.76
N VAL A 136 -10.28 -11.05 29.30
CA VAL A 136 -10.75 -12.46 29.17
C VAL A 136 -9.90 -13.38 30.03
N PRO A 137 -10.38 -13.77 31.23
CA PRO A 137 -9.66 -14.66 32.14
C PRO A 137 -9.30 -16.00 31.47
N GLY A 138 -8.03 -16.37 31.59
CA GLY A 138 -7.52 -17.64 31.05
C GLY A 138 -7.18 -17.61 29.57
N PHE A 139 -7.30 -16.46 28.89
CA PHE A 139 -6.78 -16.28 27.54
C PHE A 139 -5.25 -16.13 27.56
N GLU A 140 -4.56 -16.88 26.69
CA GLU A 140 -3.11 -16.83 26.53
C GLU A 140 -2.73 -16.59 25.06
N TYR A 141 -1.55 -16.01 24.84
CA TYR A 141 -1.06 -15.76 23.48
C TYR A 141 0.46 -15.93 23.39
N ARG A 142 0.95 -16.15 22.18
CA ARG A 142 2.36 -16.11 21.80
C ARG A 142 2.53 -15.36 20.51
N VAL A 143 3.52 -14.49 20.44
CA VAL A 143 3.93 -13.78 19.22
C VAL A 143 5.34 -14.22 18.85
N GLU A 144 5.50 -14.73 17.64
CA GLU A 144 6.79 -15.10 17.07
C GLU A 144 7.14 -14.07 15.99
N GLY A 145 8.20 -13.28 16.22
CA GLY A 145 8.76 -12.34 15.25
C GLY A 145 9.92 -12.99 14.50
N ILE A 146 9.89 -12.95 13.19
CA ILE A 146 11.01 -13.41 12.35
C ILE A 146 11.44 -12.33 11.37
N ASP A 147 12.73 -12.22 11.17
CA ASP A 147 13.33 -11.33 10.18
C ASP A 147 14.64 -11.94 9.68
N ILE A 148 15.08 -11.55 8.50
CA ILE A 148 16.35 -12.00 7.94
C ILE A 148 17.54 -11.21 8.51
N ASP A 149 17.28 -10.01 9.07
CA ASP A 149 18.31 -9.13 9.61
C ASP A 149 18.64 -9.44 11.08
N PRO A 150 19.86 -9.93 11.39
CA PRO A 150 20.26 -10.24 12.76
C PRO A 150 20.25 -9.04 13.69
N LEU A 151 20.60 -7.83 13.20
CA LEU A 151 20.64 -6.62 14.04
C LEU A 151 19.24 -6.14 14.43
N SER A 152 18.31 -6.25 13.51
CA SER A 152 16.90 -5.99 13.79
C SER A 152 16.37 -6.97 14.84
N ILE A 153 16.64 -8.24 14.70
CA ILE A 153 16.24 -9.28 15.67
C ILE A 153 16.90 -9.05 17.04
N ALA A 154 18.18 -8.66 17.09
CA ALA A 154 18.83 -8.30 18.35
C ALA A 154 18.17 -7.09 19.02
N THR A 155 17.72 -6.11 18.25
CA THR A 155 16.97 -4.94 18.75
C THR A 155 15.60 -5.34 19.27
N ALA A 156 14.84 -6.11 18.49
CA ALA A 156 13.53 -6.65 18.87
C ALA A 156 13.61 -7.48 20.17
N SER A 157 14.62 -8.35 20.27
CA SER A 157 14.84 -9.21 21.45
C SER A 157 15.17 -8.41 22.70
N ARG A 158 15.90 -7.29 22.57
CA ARG A 158 16.15 -6.37 23.71
C ARG A 158 14.88 -5.67 24.17
N GLY A 159 13.98 -5.34 23.23
CA GLY A 159 12.71 -4.68 23.50
C GLY A 159 12.86 -3.32 24.20
N LEU A 160 13.92 -2.56 23.87
CA LEU A 160 14.19 -1.22 24.41
C LEU A 160 14.14 -0.20 23.28
N TYR A 161 13.33 0.83 23.43
CA TYR A 161 13.06 1.83 22.40
C TYR A 161 13.20 3.25 22.92
N GLY A 162 13.50 4.19 22.04
CA GLY A 162 13.57 5.61 22.42
C GLY A 162 12.20 6.18 22.79
N GLU A 163 12.15 6.99 23.85
CA GLU A 163 10.92 7.54 24.44
C GLU A 163 10.07 8.34 23.42
N ILE A 164 10.68 8.95 22.41
CA ILE A 164 9.96 9.64 21.32
C ILE A 164 8.95 8.71 20.64
N ALA A 165 9.31 7.44 20.43
CA ALA A 165 8.43 6.46 19.83
C ALA A 165 7.26 6.01 20.75
N PHE A 166 7.32 6.29 22.06
CA PHE A 166 6.24 6.02 22.99
C PHE A 166 4.96 6.80 22.67
N SER A 167 5.10 8.01 22.12
CA SER A 167 3.95 8.83 21.69
C SER A 167 3.15 8.19 20.56
N LEU A 168 3.76 7.31 19.75
CA LEU A 168 3.10 6.57 18.68
C LEU A 168 2.21 5.42 19.18
N ILE A 169 2.36 5.00 20.45
CA ILE A 169 1.52 3.98 21.05
C ILE A 169 0.21 4.62 21.50
N PRO A 170 -0.96 4.11 21.03
CA PRO A 170 -2.25 4.60 21.47
C PRO A 170 -2.41 4.50 22.98
N GLU A 171 -3.08 5.46 23.60
CA GLU A 171 -3.12 5.65 25.04
C GLU A 171 -3.56 4.39 25.80
N GLU A 172 -4.54 3.68 25.27
CA GLU A 172 -5.11 2.46 25.82
C GLU A 172 -4.11 1.29 25.99
N TYR A 173 -2.99 1.31 25.23
CA TYR A 173 -1.95 0.27 25.29
C TYR A 173 -0.74 0.68 26.13
N ARG A 174 -0.60 1.97 26.49
CA ARG A 174 0.57 2.50 27.21
C ARG A 174 0.72 1.91 28.60
N THR A 175 -0.39 1.48 29.22
CA THR A 175 -0.38 0.81 30.54
C THR A 175 0.40 -0.51 30.53
N TYR A 176 0.61 -1.13 29.38
CA TYR A 176 1.40 -2.35 29.20
C TYR A 176 2.88 -2.08 28.89
N CYS A 177 3.30 -0.82 29.00
CA CYS A 177 4.68 -0.39 28.81
C CYS A 177 5.26 0.20 30.09
N VAL A 178 6.58 0.21 30.18
CA VAL A 178 7.33 0.84 31.27
C VAL A 178 8.28 1.88 30.71
N VAL A 179 8.28 3.07 31.30
CA VAL A 179 9.22 4.16 30.94
C VAL A 179 10.45 4.06 31.83
N GLY A 180 11.62 4.23 31.24
CA GLY A 180 12.90 4.11 31.92
C GLY A 180 13.17 5.29 32.86
N THR A 181 13.80 4.99 34.00
CA THR A 181 14.25 5.98 35.00
C THR A 181 15.75 5.84 35.25
N GLY A 182 16.38 6.87 35.78
CA GLY A 182 17.81 6.88 36.11
C GLY A 182 18.68 6.66 34.87
N SER A 183 19.51 5.62 34.85
CA SER A 183 20.39 5.29 33.73
C SER A 183 19.66 4.88 32.44
N ARG A 184 18.36 4.64 32.49
CA ARG A 184 17.50 4.29 31.35
C ARG A 184 16.53 5.41 30.97
N GLN A 185 16.71 6.61 31.48
CA GLN A 185 15.91 7.78 31.12
C GLN A 185 15.97 8.01 29.60
N GLY A 186 14.84 8.38 28.98
CA GLY A 186 14.73 8.54 27.53
C GLY A 186 14.47 7.24 26.76
N LEU A 187 14.27 6.13 27.47
CA LEU A 187 13.91 4.82 26.91
C LEU A 187 12.57 4.35 27.47
N PHE A 188 11.90 3.48 26.72
CA PHE A 188 10.76 2.70 27.18
C PHE A 188 10.83 1.25 26.67
N ALA A 189 10.03 0.39 27.27
CA ALA A 189 9.89 -1.01 26.85
C ALA A 189 8.46 -1.49 27.10
N PRO A 190 7.94 -2.47 26.34
CA PRO A 190 6.81 -3.28 26.80
C PRO A 190 7.16 -3.93 28.13
N ASN A 191 6.18 -4.12 29.01
CA ASN A 191 6.43 -4.70 30.32
C ASN A 191 6.95 -6.16 30.24
N LYS A 192 7.33 -6.74 31.38
CA LYS A 192 7.92 -8.08 31.42
C LYS A 192 6.97 -9.16 30.91
N GLU A 193 5.70 -9.03 31.23
CA GLU A 193 4.64 -9.97 30.84
C GLU A 193 4.49 -10.02 29.33
N VAL A 194 4.38 -8.86 28.68
CA VAL A 194 4.30 -8.75 27.21
C VAL A 194 5.55 -9.33 26.56
N ARG A 195 6.75 -8.92 27.02
CA ARG A 195 8.02 -9.40 26.47
C ARG A 195 8.20 -10.92 26.62
N SER A 196 7.75 -11.51 27.71
CA SER A 196 7.86 -12.96 27.94
C SER A 196 6.99 -13.80 27.00
N ARG A 197 6.01 -13.18 26.33
CA ARG A 197 5.12 -13.81 25.34
C ARG A 197 5.58 -13.59 23.89
N CYS A 198 6.63 -12.82 23.69
CA CYS A 198 7.25 -12.58 22.40
C CYS A 198 8.55 -13.37 22.29
N SER A 199 8.80 -13.96 21.13
CA SER A 199 10.06 -14.57 20.76
C SER A 199 10.51 -14.05 19.41
N PHE A 200 11.83 -13.90 19.23
CA PHE A 200 12.39 -13.36 18.00
C PHE A 200 13.50 -14.28 17.48
N SER A 201 13.54 -14.51 16.18
CA SER A 201 14.56 -15.34 15.55
C SER A 201 14.95 -14.86 14.17
N VAL A 202 16.24 -14.98 13.85
CA VAL A 202 16.74 -14.76 12.49
C VAL A 202 16.25 -15.90 11.62
N ARG A 203 15.37 -15.60 10.69
CA ARG A 203 14.80 -16.59 9.78
C ARG A 203 14.33 -15.96 8.48
N ASP A 204 14.60 -16.63 7.39
CA ASP A 204 14.08 -16.26 6.08
C ASP A 204 12.64 -16.78 5.89
N LEU A 205 11.71 -15.90 5.56
CA LEU A 205 10.32 -16.25 5.25
C LEU A 205 10.20 -17.28 4.12
N ARG A 206 11.16 -17.30 3.20
CA ARG A 206 11.22 -18.28 2.10
C ARG A 206 11.46 -19.71 2.60
N THR A 207 11.99 -19.86 3.81
CA THR A 207 12.27 -21.17 4.43
C THR A 207 11.23 -21.59 5.46
N LEU A 208 10.12 -20.85 5.56
CA LEU A 208 9.05 -21.17 6.50
C LEU A 208 8.57 -22.60 6.30
N SER A 209 8.63 -23.39 7.35
CA SER A 209 8.18 -24.78 7.34
C SER A 209 6.66 -24.84 7.37
N THR A 210 6.09 -25.78 6.59
CA THR A 210 4.66 -26.08 6.58
C THR A 210 4.49 -27.50 7.11
N GLY A 211 3.70 -27.71 8.14
CA GLY A 211 3.45 -29.06 8.69
C GLY A 211 2.93 -29.03 10.12
N GLU A 212 2.59 -30.21 10.66
CA GLU A 212 2.10 -30.37 12.03
C GLU A 212 3.12 -29.82 13.04
N GLY A 213 2.66 -28.91 13.90
CA GLY A 213 3.48 -28.19 14.89
C GLY A 213 3.91 -26.77 14.50
N TYR A 214 3.81 -26.40 13.23
CA TYR A 214 4.09 -25.05 12.72
C TYR A 214 2.81 -24.37 12.19
N SER A 215 1.80 -24.27 13.04
CA SER A 215 0.54 -23.61 12.66
C SER A 215 0.29 -22.39 13.52
N PHE A 216 -0.13 -21.31 12.87
CA PHE A 216 -0.46 -20.02 13.49
C PHE A 216 -1.95 -19.72 13.31
N ASP A 217 -2.53 -19.08 14.31
CA ASP A 217 -3.90 -18.57 14.23
C ASP A 217 -4.00 -17.28 13.44
N CYS A 218 -2.96 -16.46 13.53
CA CYS A 218 -2.81 -15.22 12.78
C CYS A 218 -1.40 -15.11 12.23
N ILE A 219 -1.26 -14.59 11.01
CA ILE A 219 0.03 -14.26 10.39
C ILE A 219 -0.02 -12.82 9.93
N PHE A 220 0.92 -12.00 10.41
CA PHE A 220 1.21 -10.68 9.89
C PHE A 220 2.42 -10.79 8.95
N CYS A 221 2.25 -10.43 7.69
CA CYS A 221 3.31 -10.31 6.70
C CYS A 221 3.07 -9.03 5.92
N ARG A 222 3.41 -7.88 6.55
CA ARG A 222 3.00 -6.57 6.08
C ARG A 222 4.18 -5.76 5.58
N ASN A 223 4.02 -5.16 4.41
CA ASN A 223 5.05 -4.36 3.75
C ASN A 223 6.35 -5.13 3.47
N VAL A 224 6.23 -6.43 3.23
CA VAL A 224 7.34 -7.37 2.96
C VAL A 224 7.24 -7.91 1.54
N LEU A 225 6.05 -8.33 1.09
CA LEU A 225 5.83 -8.90 -0.24
C LEU A 225 6.16 -7.93 -1.37
N ILE A 226 6.06 -6.62 -1.12
CA ILE A 226 6.43 -5.55 -2.06
C ILE A 226 7.89 -5.56 -2.50
N TYR A 227 8.73 -6.35 -1.84
CA TYR A 227 10.15 -6.47 -2.16
C TYR A 227 10.48 -7.72 -2.99
N PHE A 228 9.53 -8.65 -3.16
CA PHE A 228 9.75 -9.91 -3.85
C PHE A 228 9.30 -9.85 -5.30
N LYS A 229 9.90 -10.70 -6.14
CA LYS A 229 9.40 -10.95 -7.50
C LYS A 229 8.08 -11.71 -7.44
N LEU A 230 7.28 -11.56 -8.48
CA LEU A 230 5.98 -12.21 -8.64
C LEU A 230 5.97 -13.71 -8.35
N GLU A 231 6.94 -14.42 -8.91
CA GLU A 231 7.10 -15.87 -8.74
C GLU A 231 7.34 -16.24 -7.28
N ASP A 232 8.18 -15.46 -6.60
CA ASP A 232 8.52 -15.63 -5.19
C ASP A 232 7.34 -15.26 -4.28
N VAL A 233 6.57 -14.20 -4.60
CA VAL A 233 5.35 -13.83 -3.86
C VAL A 233 4.35 -14.97 -3.85
N THR A 234 4.08 -15.57 -5.02
CA THR A 234 3.14 -16.70 -5.12
C THR A 234 3.59 -17.88 -4.25
N SER A 235 4.88 -18.21 -4.28
CA SER A 235 5.46 -19.27 -3.46
C SER A 235 5.37 -18.94 -1.98
N LEU A 236 5.70 -17.70 -1.61
CA LEU A 236 5.70 -17.24 -0.22
C LEU A 236 4.27 -17.21 0.36
N VAL A 237 3.28 -16.70 -0.38
CA VAL A 237 1.87 -16.71 0.04
C VAL A 237 1.39 -18.15 0.28
N LYS A 238 1.73 -19.10 -0.59
CA LYS A 238 1.40 -20.51 -0.37
C LYS A 238 2.02 -21.08 0.91
N LYS A 239 3.26 -20.69 1.23
CA LYS A 239 3.92 -21.10 2.49
C LYS A 239 3.26 -20.49 3.72
N LEU A 240 2.94 -19.19 3.68
CA LEU A 240 2.21 -18.52 4.76
C LEU A 240 0.85 -19.20 5.01
N LEU A 241 0.12 -19.52 3.93
CA LEU A 241 -1.16 -20.23 4.04
C LEU A 241 -0.98 -21.69 4.52
N GLY A 242 0.13 -22.33 4.17
CA GLY A 242 0.48 -23.66 4.69
C GLY A 242 0.76 -23.64 6.20
N ALA A 243 1.29 -22.54 6.72
CA ALA A 243 1.55 -22.32 8.15
C ALA A 243 0.35 -21.72 8.90
N LEU A 244 -0.75 -21.40 8.23
CA LEU A 244 -1.93 -20.80 8.82
C LEU A 244 -2.98 -21.89 9.11
N HIS A 245 -3.53 -21.90 10.32
CA HIS A 245 -4.67 -22.77 10.66
C HIS A 245 -5.87 -22.50 9.74
N VAL A 246 -6.76 -23.49 9.64
CA VAL A 246 -8.12 -23.28 9.13
C VAL A 246 -8.81 -22.26 10.04
N ASP A 247 -9.57 -21.35 9.46
CA ASP A 247 -10.13 -20.16 10.11
C ASP A 247 -9.09 -19.17 10.68
N GLY A 248 -7.81 -19.37 10.37
CA GLY A 248 -6.74 -18.45 10.71
C GLY A 248 -6.77 -17.19 9.82
N ALA A 249 -6.22 -16.09 10.35
CA ALA A 249 -6.21 -14.78 9.69
C ALA A 249 -4.81 -14.42 9.15
N LEU A 250 -4.75 -14.04 7.86
CA LEU A 250 -3.57 -13.46 7.22
C LEU A 250 -3.77 -11.95 7.07
N PHE A 251 -2.83 -11.17 7.62
CA PHE A 251 -2.77 -9.71 7.52
C PHE A 251 -1.63 -9.32 6.59
N LEU A 252 -1.95 -8.59 5.53
CA LEU A 252 -0.99 -8.02 4.57
C LEU A 252 -0.98 -6.50 4.67
N GLY A 253 0.06 -5.83 4.18
CA GLY A 253 0.09 -4.37 4.10
C GLY A 253 -0.94 -3.83 3.12
N HIS A 254 -1.36 -2.58 3.29
CA HIS A 254 -2.38 -1.95 2.44
C HIS A 254 -2.04 -1.95 0.94
N SER A 255 -0.75 -2.01 0.59
CA SER A 255 -0.28 -2.10 -0.80
C SER A 255 -0.15 -3.53 -1.32
N GLU A 256 -0.46 -4.54 -0.51
CA GLU A 256 -0.20 -5.97 -0.76
C GLU A 256 -1.51 -6.73 -0.89
N ALA A 257 -2.21 -6.54 -2.02
CA ALA A 257 -3.44 -7.26 -2.30
C ALA A 257 -3.14 -8.62 -2.96
N ILE A 258 -3.84 -9.66 -2.51
CA ILE A 258 -3.82 -10.99 -3.15
C ILE A 258 -5.22 -11.38 -3.62
N ASP A 259 -5.29 -12.24 -4.64
CA ASP A 259 -6.54 -12.80 -5.10
C ASP A 259 -7.05 -13.83 -4.07
N ALA A 260 -7.98 -13.39 -3.22
CA ALA A 260 -8.54 -14.23 -2.16
C ALA A 260 -9.15 -15.52 -2.71
N GLN A 261 -9.83 -15.47 -3.87
CA GLN A 261 -10.49 -16.62 -4.47
C GLN A 261 -9.48 -17.64 -5.00
N ALA A 262 -8.41 -17.19 -5.64
CA ALA A 262 -7.34 -18.07 -6.14
C ALA A 262 -6.66 -18.88 -5.02
N TYR A 263 -6.71 -18.38 -3.80
CA TYR A 263 -6.11 -19.03 -2.63
C TYR A 263 -7.13 -19.65 -1.64
N GLY A 264 -8.43 -19.68 -1.99
CA GLY A 264 -9.47 -20.21 -1.10
C GLY A 264 -9.67 -19.38 0.18
N LEU A 265 -9.46 -18.07 0.10
CA LEU A 265 -9.56 -17.16 1.23
C LEU A 265 -10.85 -16.34 1.18
N ARG A 266 -11.30 -15.87 2.35
CA ARG A 266 -12.31 -14.85 2.47
C ARG A 266 -11.66 -13.54 2.90
N PHE A 267 -11.92 -12.47 2.16
CA PHE A 267 -11.50 -11.11 2.51
C PHE A 267 -12.41 -10.52 3.60
N LEU A 268 -11.82 -9.89 4.62
CA LEU A 268 -12.54 -9.29 5.76
C LEU A 268 -12.44 -7.75 5.83
N GLY A 269 -11.86 -7.10 4.81
CA GLY A 269 -11.47 -5.69 4.89
C GLY A 269 -10.06 -5.51 5.45
N GLU A 270 -9.53 -4.27 5.35
CA GLU A 270 -8.21 -3.89 5.90
C GLU A 270 -7.10 -4.89 5.53
N SER A 271 -7.01 -5.28 4.25
CA SER A 271 -6.03 -6.27 3.74
C SER A 271 -5.92 -7.54 4.59
N THR A 272 -7.03 -7.96 5.23
CA THR A 272 -7.14 -9.13 6.09
C THR A 272 -7.90 -10.25 5.39
N TYR A 273 -7.38 -11.46 5.46
CA TYR A 273 -7.90 -12.65 4.79
C TYR A 273 -8.06 -13.80 5.77
N ILE A 274 -9.18 -14.55 5.69
CA ILE A 274 -9.41 -15.78 6.48
C ILE A 274 -9.31 -17.01 5.60
N LYS A 275 -8.55 -18.01 6.04
CA LYS A 275 -8.48 -19.34 5.42
C LYS A 275 -9.69 -20.18 5.84
N ARG A 276 -10.48 -20.69 4.89
CA ARG A 276 -11.67 -21.50 5.17
C ARG A 276 -11.64 -22.86 4.47
N ASP A 277 -12.29 -23.84 5.09
CA ASP A 277 -12.50 -25.18 4.49
C ASP A 277 -13.60 -25.21 3.42
N SER A 278 -14.57 -24.26 3.45
CA SER A 278 -15.64 -24.14 2.44
C SER A 278 -16.28 -22.75 2.44
N PHE A 279 -16.60 -22.23 1.25
CA PHE A 279 -17.01 -20.85 0.99
C PHE A 279 -18.53 -20.62 1.01
N GLN A 280 -19.02 -19.61 1.74
CA GLN A 280 -20.29 -18.92 1.53
C GLN A 280 -20.14 -17.40 1.78
N PRO A 281 -20.72 -16.52 0.92
CA PRO A 281 -20.55 -15.07 1.04
C PRO A 281 -21.51 -14.40 2.05
N PRO A 282 -21.07 -13.38 2.82
CA PRO A 282 -21.91 -12.64 3.77
C PRO A 282 -22.50 -11.34 3.20
N ARG A 283 -23.60 -10.86 3.83
CA ARG A 283 -24.31 -9.61 3.55
C ARG A 283 -23.78 -8.45 4.41
N CYS A 284 -23.69 -7.25 3.83
CA CYS A 284 -23.21 -6.01 4.49
C CYS A 284 -24.33 -5.24 5.22
N ALA A 285 -23.96 -4.59 6.33
CA ALA A 285 -24.77 -3.61 7.06
C ALA A 285 -24.11 -2.21 7.04
N ASP A 286 -24.90 -1.16 6.86
CA ASP A 286 -24.51 0.24 6.69
C ASP A 286 -24.36 0.99 8.02
N ILE A 287 -23.42 1.96 8.09
CA ILE A 287 -23.27 2.93 9.19
C ILE A 287 -23.33 4.35 8.60
N PRO A 288 -24.19 5.26 9.09
CA PRO A 288 -24.34 6.60 8.53
C PRO A 288 -23.39 7.64 9.16
N GLY A 289 -22.78 8.48 8.32
CA GLY A 289 -21.96 9.63 8.69
C GLY A 289 -22.39 10.90 7.93
N ARG A 290 -22.11 12.09 8.49
CA ARG A 290 -22.65 13.38 8.06
C ARG A 290 -21.63 14.14 7.19
N ALA A 291 -21.99 14.48 5.95
CA ALA A 291 -21.19 15.21 4.98
C ALA A 291 -21.11 16.72 5.27
N LEU A 292 -19.95 17.34 4.97
CA LEU A 292 -19.80 18.79 4.84
C LEU A 292 -19.81 19.13 3.34
N VAL A 293 -20.65 20.08 2.95
CA VAL A 293 -21.04 20.32 1.55
C VAL A 293 -20.51 21.67 1.07
N GLY A 294 -19.74 21.65 -0.04
CA GLY A 294 -19.56 22.81 -0.91
C GLY A 294 -20.72 22.87 -1.94
N ARG A 295 -20.57 22.32 -3.11
CA ARG A 295 -21.60 22.29 -4.16
C ARG A 295 -22.36 20.95 -4.13
N THR A 296 -23.69 20.97 -4.08
CA THR A 296 -24.51 19.75 -4.19
C THR A 296 -24.76 19.46 -5.67
N PRO A 297 -24.35 18.29 -6.21
CA PRO A 297 -24.59 17.95 -7.61
C PRO A 297 -26.10 17.89 -7.91
N GLY A 298 -26.53 18.56 -8.98
CA GLY A 298 -27.88 18.46 -9.49
C GLY A 298 -28.12 17.12 -10.21
N PRO A 299 -29.37 16.64 -10.32
CA PRO A 299 -29.70 15.39 -11.01
C PRO A 299 -29.46 15.39 -12.53
N GLN A 300 -29.02 16.51 -13.11
CA GLN A 300 -28.74 16.67 -14.55
C GLN A 300 -27.25 16.63 -14.92
N GLU A 301 -26.37 16.36 -13.97
CA GLU A 301 -24.90 16.38 -14.21
C GLU A 301 -24.29 14.97 -14.30
N ARG A 302 -24.95 14.05 -15.02
CA ARG A 302 -24.37 12.71 -15.21
C ARG A 302 -23.01 12.85 -15.90
N PRO A 303 -21.92 12.30 -15.32
CA PRO A 303 -20.61 12.31 -15.95
C PRO A 303 -20.55 11.33 -17.12
N ASP A 304 -19.72 11.64 -18.12
CA ASP A 304 -19.38 10.75 -19.23
C ASP A 304 -18.27 9.78 -18.85
N VAL A 305 -17.42 10.18 -17.88
CA VAL A 305 -16.31 9.37 -17.36
C VAL A 305 -16.04 9.75 -15.90
N ILE A 306 -15.62 8.77 -15.11
CA ILE A 306 -15.15 8.95 -13.73
C ILE A 306 -13.66 8.62 -13.69
N VAL A 307 -12.83 9.52 -13.15
CA VAL A 307 -11.39 9.31 -12.94
C VAL A 307 -11.07 9.28 -11.45
N VAL A 308 -10.28 8.31 -11.03
CA VAL A 308 -9.99 8.06 -9.61
C VAL A 308 -8.49 7.97 -9.40
N GLY A 309 -7.97 8.71 -8.43
CA GLY A 309 -6.58 8.67 -8.00
C GLY A 309 -6.46 8.24 -6.54
N ALA A 310 -5.51 7.36 -6.23
CA ALA A 310 -5.27 6.88 -4.87
C ALA A 310 -3.83 6.38 -4.67
N SER A 311 -3.38 6.32 -3.40
CA SER A 311 -2.05 5.81 -3.04
C SER A 311 -2.12 4.98 -1.74
N THR A 312 -1.39 5.34 -0.70
CA THR A 312 -1.37 4.64 0.60
C THR A 312 -2.76 4.60 1.24
N GLY A 313 -3.27 3.40 1.53
CA GLY A 313 -4.66 3.18 2.01
C GLY A 313 -5.71 3.21 0.89
N GLY A 314 -5.29 3.50 -0.36
CA GLY A 314 -6.17 3.66 -1.51
C GLY A 314 -6.88 2.38 -1.93
N THR A 315 -6.27 1.22 -1.75
CA THR A 315 -6.89 -0.06 -2.12
C THR A 315 -8.23 -0.27 -1.42
N GLU A 316 -8.29 0.02 -0.13
CA GLU A 316 -9.53 -0.08 0.64
C GLU A 316 -10.51 1.06 0.29
N ALA A 317 -10.00 2.29 0.15
CA ALA A 317 -10.82 3.44 -0.21
C ALA A 317 -11.48 3.28 -1.59
N VAL A 318 -10.74 2.79 -2.60
CA VAL A 318 -11.27 2.48 -3.94
C VAL A 318 -12.29 1.36 -3.88
N MET A 319 -12.05 0.30 -3.08
CA MET A 319 -13.04 -0.77 -2.87
C MET A 319 -14.37 -0.21 -2.34
N ARG A 320 -14.31 0.61 -1.28
CA ARG A 320 -15.51 1.25 -0.71
C ARG A 320 -16.20 2.20 -1.68
N LEU A 321 -15.43 2.91 -2.50
CA LEU A 321 -15.96 3.80 -3.52
C LEU A 321 -16.73 3.03 -4.61
N LEU A 322 -16.18 1.91 -5.07
CA LEU A 322 -16.71 1.15 -6.20
C LEU A 322 -17.72 0.06 -5.81
N GLU A 323 -17.81 -0.26 -4.51
CA GLU A 323 -18.81 -1.21 -3.98
C GLU A 323 -20.21 -0.84 -4.41
N ALA A 324 -20.98 -1.80 -4.96
CA ALA A 324 -22.35 -1.61 -5.40
C ALA A 324 -22.59 -0.41 -6.37
N MET A 325 -21.57 0.00 -7.13
CA MET A 325 -21.77 0.92 -8.25
C MET A 325 -22.66 0.27 -9.31
N PRO A 326 -23.61 1.04 -9.92
CA PRO A 326 -24.54 0.49 -10.91
C PRO A 326 -23.83 -0.10 -12.14
N ALA A 327 -24.36 -1.19 -12.69
CA ALA A 327 -23.83 -1.83 -13.91
C ALA A 327 -23.86 -0.91 -15.16
N HIS A 328 -24.65 0.17 -15.11
CA HIS A 328 -24.73 1.19 -16.17
C HIS A 328 -23.92 2.45 -15.85
N SER A 329 -23.01 2.39 -14.88
CA SER A 329 -22.11 3.50 -14.54
C SER A 329 -21.33 3.96 -15.77
N PRO A 330 -20.99 5.26 -15.88
CA PRO A 330 -19.98 5.70 -16.84
C PRO A 330 -18.69 4.89 -16.68
N PRO A 331 -17.84 4.81 -17.71
CA PRO A 331 -16.53 4.17 -17.57
C PRO A 331 -15.73 4.82 -16.43
N ILE A 332 -15.03 4.00 -15.65
CA ILE A 332 -14.22 4.43 -14.50
C ILE A 332 -12.76 4.10 -14.78
N VAL A 333 -11.87 5.08 -14.73
CA VAL A 333 -10.42 4.88 -14.88
C VAL A 333 -9.72 5.18 -13.58
N VAL A 334 -8.94 4.23 -13.08
CA VAL A 334 -8.32 4.27 -11.76
C VAL A 334 -6.81 4.20 -11.87
N VAL A 335 -6.12 5.16 -11.25
CA VAL A 335 -4.70 5.09 -10.94
C VAL A 335 -4.55 4.90 -9.44
N GLN A 336 -4.06 3.74 -9.05
CA GLN A 336 -3.64 3.41 -7.70
C GLN A 336 -2.13 3.21 -7.70
N HIS A 337 -1.40 3.95 -6.84
CA HIS A 337 0.03 3.70 -6.67
C HIS A 337 0.25 2.36 -5.95
N ILE A 338 0.44 1.33 -6.72
CA ILE A 338 0.63 -0.05 -6.28
C ILE A 338 1.57 -0.75 -7.27
N ALA A 339 2.37 -1.71 -6.80
CA ALA A 339 3.22 -2.46 -7.72
C ALA A 339 2.37 -3.24 -8.75
N PRO A 340 2.81 -3.34 -10.03
CA PRO A 340 2.01 -3.89 -11.13
C PRO A 340 1.38 -5.25 -10.84
N TYR A 341 2.10 -6.11 -10.14
CA TYR A 341 1.60 -7.41 -9.73
C TYR A 341 0.34 -7.33 -8.86
N PHE A 342 0.39 -6.49 -7.83
CA PHE A 342 -0.75 -6.31 -6.93
C PHE A 342 -1.90 -5.55 -7.60
N ALA A 343 -1.60 -4.73 -8.62
CA ALA A 343 -2.61 -4.01 -9.39
C ALA A 343 -3.60 -4.96 -10.07
N ARG A 344 -3.11 -6.05 -10.70
CA ARG A 344 -3.97 -7.03 -11.37
C ARG A 344 -4.87 -7.77 -10.37
N ALA A 345 -4.31 -8.27 -9.25
CA ALA A 345 -5.09 -8.94 -8.21
C ALA A 345 -6.12 -7.98 -7.57
N PHE A 346 -5.75 -6.72 -7.38
CA PHE A 346 -6.64 -5.69 -6.87
C PHE A 346 -7.78 -5.39 -7.84
N ALA A 347 -7.50 -5.24 -9.14
CA ALA A 347 -8.50 -5.03 -10.18
C ALA A 347 -9.52 -6.18 -10.25
N GLN A 348 -9.04 -7.43 -10.19
CA GLN A 348 -9.91 -8.61 -10.15
C GLN A 348 -10.81 -8.61 -8.91
N ARG A 349 -10.26 -8.26 -7.73
CA ARG A 349 -11.04 -8.17 -6.49
C ARG A 349 -12.14 -7.11 -6.57
N ILE A 350 -11.87 -5.97 -7.19
CA ILE A 350 -12.91 -4.94 -7.42
C ILE A 350 -14.00 -5.46 -8.34
N ALA A 351 -13.64 -6.08 -9.46
CA ALA A 351 -14.61 -6.63 -10.40
C ALA A 351 -15.54 -7.68 -9.78
N GLN A 352 -15.04 -8.46 -8.80
CA GLN A 352 -15.84 -9.45 -8.07
C GLN A 352 -16.81 -8.83 -7.06
N ASN A 353 -16.47 -7.67 -6.48
CA ASN A 353 -17.28 -7.03 -5.43
C ASN A 353 -18.16 -5.88 -5.95
N ALA A 354 -17.93 -5.42 -7.17
CA ALA A 354 -18.73 -4.40 -7.83
C ALA A 354 -19.57 -5.03 -8.96
N SER A 355 -20.70 -4.44 -9.28
CA SER A 355 -21.50 -4.82 -10.48
C SER A 355 -20.86 -4.29 -11.79
N LEU A 356 -19.53 -4.07 -11.78
CA LEU A 356 -18.74 -3.53 -12.88
C LEU A 356 -17.89 -4.64 -13.51
N ARG A 357 -17.62 -4.50 -14.81
CA ARG A 357 -16.71 -5.38 -15.54
C ARG A 357 -15.30 -4.80 -15.54
N LEU A 358 -14.31 -5.66 -15.48
CA LEU A 358 -12.92 -5.23 -15.68
C LEU A 358 -12.66 -4.98 -17.15
N GLY A 359 -12.26 -3.75 -17.49
CA GLY A 359 -11.87 -3.36 -18.84
C GLY A 359 -10.38 -3.66 -19.11
N VAL A 360 -10.04 -3.91 -20.37
CA VAL A 360 -8.65 -4.08 -20.80
C VAL A 360 -7.99 -2.69 -20.89
N CYS A 361 -6.85 -2.52 -20.21
CA CYS A 361 -6.14 -1.25 -20.16
C CYS A 361 -5.02 -1.16 -21.20
N ALA A 362 -5.35 -1.44 -22.49
CA ALA A 362 -4.42 -1.33 -23.59
C ALA A 362 -4.56 0.01 -24.33
N GLU A 363 -3.50 0.42 -25.04
CA GLU A 363 -3.50 1.62 -25.91
C GLU A 363 -4.70 1.58 -26.87
N ALA A 364 -5.37 2.72 -26.99
CA ALA A 364 -6.52 2.91 -27.86
C ALA A 364 -7.78 2.07 -27.54
N THR A 365 -7.84 1.39 -26.39
CA THR A 365 -9.06 0.70 -25.95
C THR A 365 -10.16 1.72 -25.71
N LEU A 366 -11.30 1.57 -26.40
CA LEU A 366 -12.47 2.41 -26.18
C LEU A 366 -13.08 2.15 -24.81
N LEU A 367 -13.41 3.22 -24.10
CA LEU A 367 -14.04 3.16 -22.80
C LEU A 367 -15.53 2.82 -22.94
N ALA A 368 -15.99 1.81 -22.22
CA ALA A 368 -17.38 1.35 -22.24
C ALA A 368 -18.07 1.57 -20.88
N PRO A 369 -19.36 1.97 -20.85
CA PRO A 369 -20.13 2.03 -19.63
C PRO A 369 -20.12 0.68 -18.88
N GLY A 370 -20.20 0.73 -17.56
CA GLY A 370 -20.19 -0.46 -16.71
C GLY A 370 -18.83 -1.13 -16.58
N HIS A 371 -17.76 -0.48 -17.07
CA HIS A 371 -16.41 -1.01 -16.97
C HIS A 371 -15.53 -0.13 -16.07
N VAL A 372 -14.62 -0.80 -15.37
CA VAL A 372 -13.53 -0.17 -14.61
C VAL A 372 -12.19 -0.57 -15.21
N TYR A 373 -11.31 0.42 -15.42
CA TYR A 373 -10.00 0.27 -16.03
C TYR A 373 -8.93 0.62 -15.00
N PHE A 374 -7.95 -0.26 -14.82
CA PHE A 374 -6.84 -0.05 -13.90
C PHE A 374 -5.52 0.03 -14.65
N ALA A 375 -4.64 0.93 -14.21
CA ALA A 375 -3.25 0.89 -14.62
C ALA A 375 -2.60 -0.37 -14.00
N ASP A 376 -2.29 -1.36 -14.83
CA ASP A 376 -1.81 -2.69 -14.44
C ASP A 376 -0.34 -2.96 -14.76
N ASP A 377 0.36 -1.95 -15.25
CA ASP A 377 1.80 -1.97 -15.52
C ASP A 377 2.47 -0.65 -15.06
N ASP A 378 3.74 -0.46 -15.41
CA ASP A 378 4.54 0.71 -15.03
C ASP A 378 4.44 1.91 -16.00
N ARG A 379 3.47 1.92 -16.93
CA ARG A 379 3.22 3.03 -17.84
C ARG A 379 2.15 3.98 -17.31
N HIS A 380 2.24 5.25 -17.69
CA HIS A 380 1.15 6.18 -17.44
C HIS A 380 -0.12 5.75 -18.18
N ILE A 381 -1.27 5.98 -17.55
CA ILE A 381 -2.59 5.83 -18.15
C ILE A 381 -3.30 7.19 -18.18
N GLY A 382 -3.89 7.51 -19.28
CA GLY A 382 -4.71 8.70 -19.51
C GLY A 382 -5.93 8.40 -20.36
N ILE A 383 -6.69 9.43 -20.67
CA ILE A 383 -7.90 9.36 -21.50
C ILE A 383 -7.78 10.35 -22.65
N GLY A 384 -8.14 9.92 -23.86
CA GLY A 384 -8.19 10.76 -25.04
C GLY A 384 -9.48 10.56 -25.84
N GLY A 385 -9.85 11.57 -26.64
CA GLY A 385 -10.93 11.46 -27.61
C GLY A 385 -10.46 10.73 -28.87
N ARG A 386 -11.25 9.77 -29.35
CA ARG A 386 -11.03 9.08 -30.64
C ARG A 386 -12.34 8.97 -31.42
N SER A 387 -12.23 8.65 -32.70
CA SER A 387 -13.40 8.26 -33.48
C SER A 387 -14.11 7.08 -32.83
N GLY A 388 -15.34 7.27 -32.36
CA GLY A 388 -16.12 6.28 -31.63
C GLY A 388 -16.20 6.50 -30.10
N GLY A 389 -15.54 7.52 -29.52
CA GLY A 389 -15.68 7.86 -28.10
C GLY A 389 -14.38 8.12 -27.36
N LEU A 390 -14.41 7.95 -26.05
CA LEU A 390 -13.23 8.07 -25.19
C LEU A 390 -12.40 6.78 -25.23
N ALA A 391 -11.08 6.91 -25.23
CA ALA A 391 -10.16 5.78 -25.27
C ALA A 391 -9.00 5.94 -24.30
N ILE A 392 -8.42 4.82 -23.88
CA ILE A 392 -7.20 4.76 -23.08
C ILE A 392 -6.01 5.30 -23.89
N ILE A 393 -5.21 6.14 -23.24
CA ILE A 393 -3.88 6.58 -23.69
C ILE A 393 -2.84 5.96 -22.73
N ARG A 394 -1.76 5.42 -23.31
CA ARG A 394 -0.61 4.90 -22.55
C ARG A 394 0.63 5.74 -22.86
N SER A 395 1.49 5.94 -21.87
CA SER A 395 2.74 6.69 -22.06
C SER A 395 3.89 6.10 -21.25
N ASP A 396 5.04 5.95 -21.90
CA ASP A 396 6.32 5.58 -21.30
C ASP A 396 7.11 6.80 -20.79
N GLY A 397 6.48 7.97 -20.72
CA GLY A 397 7.09 9.21 -20.23
C GLY A 397 7.73 9.07 -18.85
N ALA A 398 8.59 10.03 -18.51
CA ALA A 398 9.25 10.07 -17.21
C ALA A 398 8.23 10.08 -16.06
N PRO A 399 8.56 9.51 -14.88
CA PRO A 399 7.70 9.58 -13.71
C PRO A 399 7.31 11.01 -13.35
N ILE A 400 6.01 11.25 -13.10
CA ILE A 400 5.47 12.52 -12.63
C ILE A 400 5.25 12.40 -11.12
N ASN A 401 5.69 13.40 -10.34
CA ASN A 401 5.66 13.37 -8.87
C ASN A 401 6.30 12.08 -8.29
N ARG A 402 7.32 11.55 -8.98
CA ARG A 402 8.01 10.27 -8.67
C ARG A 402 7.16 9.02 -8.89
N HIS A 403 6.00 9.12 -9.52
CA HIS A 403 5.09 7.99 -9.78
C HIS A 403 4.91 7.74 -11.27
N ARG A 404 4.88 6.47 -11.63
CA ARG A 404 4.44 5.95 -12.91
C ARG A 404 3.80 4.59 -12.67
N PRO A 405 2.44 4.48 -12.88
CA PRO A 405 1.53 5.53 -13.33
C PRO A 405 1.37 6.70 -12.35
N SER A 406 1.02 7.91 -12.85
CA SER A 406 0.74 9.10 -12.05
C SER A 406 -0.74 9.49 -12.16
N VAL A 407 -1.32 9.91 -11.04
CA VAL A 407 -2.68 10.44 -10.96
C VAL A 407 -2.79 11.78 -11.68
N ASP A 408 -1.77 12.65 -11.55
CA ASP A 408 -1.73 13.92 -12.30
C ASP A 408 -1.76 13.71 -13.81
N PHE A 409 -1.09 12.66 -14.33
CA PHE A 409 -1.14 12.34 -15.76
C PHE A 409 -2.58 12.00 -16.19
N LEU A 410 -3.27 11.13 -15.43
CA LEU A 410 -4.66 10.78 -15.71
C LEU A 410 -5.57 12.01 -15.69
N PHE A 411 -5.49 12.80 -14.60
CA PHE A 411 -6.36 13.95 -14.42
C PHE A 411 -6.10 15.05 -15.46
N LYS A 412 -4.86 15.35 -15.77
CA LYS A 412 -4.50 16.31 -16.82
C LYS A 412 -4.95 15.86 -18.21
N SER A 413 -4.82 14.56 -18.53
CA SER A 413 -5.33 14.03 -19.79
C SER A 413 -6.84 14.18 -19.91
N ALA A 414 -7.57 13.94 -18.82
CA ALA A 414 -9.01 14.13 -18.76
C ALA A 414 -9.41 15.62 -18.84
N ALA A 415 -8.61 16.53 -18.28
CA ALA A 415 -8.83 17.97 -18.38
C ALA A 415 -8.70 18.51 -19.80
N LEU A 416 -7.96 17.84 -20.68
CA LEU A 416 -7.81 18.25 -22.10
C LEU A 416 -9.03 17.88 -22.96
N LEU A 417 -9.96 17.08 -22.46
CA LEU A 417 -11.16 16.66 -23.20
C LEU A 417 -12.14 17.83 -23.34
N SER A 418 -12.62 18.07 -24.56
CA SER A 418 -13.65 19.08 -24.84
C SER A 418 -15.03 18.41 -24.87
N ASN A 419 -16.05 19.09 -24.33
CA ASN A 419 -17.45 18.62 -24.30
C ASN A 419 -17.67 17.27 -23.59
N VAL A 420 -16.80 16.91 -22.62
CA VAL A 420 -16.88 15.70 -21.81
C VAL A 420 -17.09 16.09 -20.36
N LYS A 421 -18.12 15.58 -19.73
CA LYS A 421 -18.39 15.78 -18.31
C LYS A 421 -17.57 14.78 -17.49
N VAL A 422 -16.60 15.27 -16.75
CA VAL A 422 -15.70 14.46 -15.92
C VAL A 422 -16.11 14.55 -14.46
N ALA A 423 -16.18 13.42 -13.76
CA ALA A 423 -16.16 13.39 -12.30
C ALA A 423 -14.78 12.87 -11.84
N ALA A 424 -14.09 13.64 -11.02
CA ALA A 424 -12.78 13.30 -10.51
C ALA A 424 -12.81 13.01 -9.00
N VAL A 425 -12.19 11.93 -8.58
CA VAL A 425 -12.12 11.51 -7.17
C VAL A 425 -10.67 11.34 -6.76
N LEU A 426 -10.25 12.04 -5.71
CA LEU A 426 -8.91 11.90 -5.12
C LEU A 426 -9.02 11.35 -3.70
N LEU A 427 -8.49 10.15 -3.53
CA LEU A 427 -8.57 9.39 -2.28
C LEU A 427 -7.24 9.47 -1.51
N THR A 428 -7.24 8.83 -0.34
CA THR A 428 -6.10 8.72 0.57
C THR A 428 -4.79 8.41 -0.15
N GLY A 429 -3.72 9.07 0.25
CA GLY A 429 -2.39 8.85 -0.28
C GLY A 429 -1.35 9.83 0.25
N MET A 430 -0.09 9.43 0.20
CA MET A 430 1.05 10.26 0.58
C MET A 430 1.47 11.16 -0.59
N GLY A 431 1.90 12.40 -0.29
CA GLY A 431 2.40 13.35 -1.29
C GLY A 431 1.30 14.21 -1.90
N SER A 432 1.50 14.65 -3.14
CA SER A 432 0.65 15.63 -3.84
C SER A 432 0.22 15.20 -5.24
N ASP A 433 0.53 13.96 -5.65
CA ASP A 433 0.16 13.48 -6.99
C ASP A 433 -1.36 13.49 -7.18
N GLY A 434 -1.82 14.04 -8.28
CA GLY A 434 -3.23 14.26 -8.57
C GLY A 434 -3.80 15.59 -8.10
N ALA A 435 -3.14 16.34 -7.23
CA ALA A 435 -3.66 17.60 -6.71
C ALA A 435 -3.70 18.69 -7.78
N VAL A 436 -2.64 18.81 -8.59
CA VAL A 436 -2.56 19.79 -9.68
C VAL A 436 -3.52 19.43 -10.81
N GLY A 437 -3.54 18.17 -11.22
CA GLY A 437 -4.49 17.69 -12.27
C GLY A 437 -5.94 17.82 -11.83
N MET A 438 -6.25 17.62 -10.54
CA MET A 438 -7.58 17.85 -9.99
C MET A 438 -7.98 19.33 -10.05
N LYS A 439 -7.02 20.23 -9.76
CA LYS A 439 -7.26 21.69 -9.89
C LYS A 439 -7.56 22.07 -11.32
N GLU A 440 -6.82 21.52 -12.30
CA GLU A 440 -7.09 21.77 -13.71
C GLU A 440 -8.49 21.27 -14.14
N LEU A 441 -8.92 20.09 -13.65
CA LEU A 441 -10.25 19.56 -13.88
C LEU A 441 -11.34 20.45 -13.25
N HIS A 442 -11.16 20.84 -12.00
CA HIS A 442 -12.08 21.71 -11.27
C HIS A 442 -12.27 23.05 -12.01
N ASP A 443 -11.17 23.68 -12.44
CA ASP A 443 -11.20 24.98 -13.15
C ASP A 443 -11.88 24.90 -14.53
N ARG A 444 -11.99 23.68 -15.09
CA ARG A 444 -12.72 23.38 -16.32
C ARG A 444 -14.17 22.92 -16.07
N GLY A 445 -14.62 22.96 -14.83
CA GLY A 445 -16.01 22.66 -14.44
C GLY A 445 -16.31 21.18 -14.20
N ALA A 446 -15.29 20.33 -14.10
CA ALA A 446 -15.48 18.96 -13.65
C ALA A 446 -15.99 18.94 -12.19
N MET A 447 -16.79 17.93 -11.85
CA MET A 447 -17.21 17.69 -10.46
C MET A 447 -16.10 16.95 -9.73
N THR A 448 -15.61 17.52 -8.62
CA THR A 448 -14.40 17.05 -7.94
C THR A 448 -14.69 16.64 -6.50
N PHE A 449 -14.17 15.46 -6.11
CA PHE A 449 -14.38 14.85 -4.81
C PHE A 449 -13.04 14.53 -4.16
N CYS A 450 -12.83 14.98 -2.93
CA CYS A 450 -11.70 14.60 -2.09
C CYS A 450 -12.15 13.76 -0.91
N GLN A 451 -11.36 12.75 -0.56
CA GLN A 451 -11.58 12.01 0.66
C GLN A 451 -11.29 12.90 1.88
N ASP A 452 -12.15 12.83 2.89
CA ASP A 452 -12.01 13.59 4.13
C ASP A 452 -10.83 13.07 4.99
N GLU A 453 -10.31 13.93 5.88
CA GLU A 453 -9.17 13.62 6.74
C GLU A 453 -9.42 12.42 7.64
N ARG A 454 -10.63 12.31 8.20
CA ARG A 454 -10.97 11.28 9.21
C ARG A 454 -10.98 9.87 8.65
N SER A 455 -11.33 9.73 7.36
CA SER A 455 -11.38 8.43 6.69
C SER A 455 -10.11 8.10 5.92
N CYS A 456 -9.17 9.05 5.77
CA CYS A 456 -7.88 8.82 5.12
C CYS A 456 -6.95 8.00 6.03
N VAL A 457 -6.24 7.03 5.44
CA VAL A 457 -5.08 6.40 6.07
C VAL A 457 -3.89 7.37 6.09
N VAL A 458 -3.70 8.11 4.97
CA VAL A 458 -2.74 9.22 4.86
C VAL A 458 -3.42 10.40 4.18
N PHE A 459 -3.62 11.49 4.92
CA PHE A 459 -4.22 12.72 4.40
C PHE A 459 -3.14 13.61 3.76
N GLY A 460 -2.57 13.16 2.64
CA GLY A 460 -1.58 13.89 1.86
C GLY A 460 -2.17 14.39 0.55
N MET A 461 -2.40 13.51 -0.43
CA MET A 461 -2.95 13.86 -1.73
C MET A 461 -4.27 14.65 -1.64
N PRO A 462 -5.28 14.24 -0.85
CA PRO A 462 -6.50 15.01 -0.68
C PRO A 462 -6.25 16.38 -0.04
N ARG A 463 -5.37 16.48 0.97
CA ARG A 463 -5.03 17.73 1.64
C ARG A 463 -4.49 18.75 0.66
N GLU A 464 -3.53 18.36 -0.19
CA GLU A 464 -2.93 19.25 -1.19
C GLU A 464 -3.97 19.74 -2.22
N ALA A 465 -4.86 18.86 -2.68
CA ALA A 465 -5.94 19.25 -3.59
C ALA A 465 -6.95 20.22 -2.93
N ILE A 466 -7.32 19.96 -1.67
CA ILE A 466 -8.20 20.84 -0.89
C ILE A 466 -7.54 22.21 -0.68
N ALA A 467 -6.23 22.23 -0.36
CA ALA A 467 -5.47 23.48 -0.18
C ALA A 467 -5.40 24.32 -1.46
N LEU A 468 -5.40 23.69 -2.64
CA LEU A 468 -5.50 24.35 -3.94
C LEU A 468 -6.93 24.82 -4.30
N GLY A 469 -7.92 24.55 -3.46
CA GLY A 469 -9.32 24.82 -3.77
C GLY A 469 -9.85 23.99 -4.94
N ALA A 470 -9.38 22.74 -5.06
CA ALA A 470 -9.72 21.82 -6.15
C ALA A 470 -10.87 20.86 -5.81
N ALA A 471 -11.49 20.96 -4.64
CA ALA A 471 -12.51 20.04 -4.16
C ALA A 471 -13.88 20.71 -4.06
N ASP A 472 -14.86 20.24 -4.83
CA ASP A 472 -16.27 20.61 -4.66
C ASP A 472 -16.88 19.91 -3.45
N VAL A 473 -16.49 18.65 -3.21
CA VAL A 473 -17.02 17.82 -2.13
C VAL A 473 -15.88 17.16 -1.36
N ILE A 474 -15.95 17.24 -0.03
CA ILE A 474 -15.04 16.56 0.89
C ILE A 474 -15.87 15.60 1.73
N ALA A 475 -15.66 14.28 1.55
CA ALA A 475 -16.46 13.26 2.20
C ALA A 475 -15.71 11.91 2.29
N ASN A 476 -16.22 10.94 3.05
CA ASN A 476 -15.66 9.60 3.04
C ASN A 476 -16.02 8.85 1.73
N PRO A 477 -15.29 7.76 1.37
CA PRO A 477 -15.51 7.04 0.10
C PRO A 477 -16.94 6.53 -0.11
N THR A 478 -17.65 6.15 0.96
CA THR A 478 -19.04 5.69 0.90
C THR A 478 -20.00 6.83 0.54
N GLU A 479 -19.80 8.00 1.11
CA GLU A 479 -20.59 9.20 0.82
C GLU A 479 -20.30 9.72 -0.59
N ILE A 480 -19.03 9.72 -1.03
CA ILE A 480 -18.65 10.04 -2.42
C ILE A 480 -19.38 9.10 -3.38
N ARG A 481 -19.35 7.78 -3.12
CA ARG A 481 -20.09 6.78 -3.88
C ARG A 481 -21.58 7.12 -3.97
N GLN A 482 -22.23 7.49 -2.86
CA GLN A 482 -23.64 7.83 -2.85
C GLN A 482 -23.96 9.05 -3.74
N GLN A 483 -23.07 10.04 -3.74
CA GLN A 483 -23.20 11.21 -4.60
C GLN A 483 -23.01 10.86 -6.08
N LEU A 484 -21.99 10.08 -6.42
CA LEU A 484 -21.78 9.58 -7.78
C LEU A 484 -23.02 8.78 -8.26
N ARG A 485 -23.58 7.92 -7.41
CA ARG A 485 -24.81 7.17 -7.75
C ARG A 485 -26.01 8.08 -8.01
N ARG A 486 -26.15 9.19 -7.28
CA ARG A 486 -27.19 10.19 -7.54
C ARG A 486 -27.01 10.88 -8.89
N MET A 487 -25.76 11.22 -9.25
CA MET A 487 -25.42 11.80 -10.56
C MET A 487 -25.69 10.82 -11.71
N ILE A 488 -25.40 9.52 -11.52
CA ILE A 488 -25.64 8.48 -12.53
C ILE A 488 -27.14 8.23 -12.74
N GLY A 489 -27.96 8.39 -11.70
CA GLY A 489 -29.40 8.19 -11.73
C GLY A 489 -29.82 6.71 -11.76
N GLN A 490 -31.12 6.45 -11.63
CA GLN A 490 -31.72 5.13 -11.86
C GLN A 490 -31.88 4.95 -13.37
N GLY A 491 -31.24 3.95 -13.95
CA GLY A 491 -31.06 3.72 -15.38
C GLY A 491 -32.31 3.93 -16.25
N GLY A 492 -32.24 4.91 -17.10
CA GLY A 492 -33.23 5.23 -18.12
C GLY A 492 -32.69 6.33 -19.04
N GLY A 493 -31.84 5.97 -19.99
CA GLY A 493 -31.30 6.90 -20.99
C GLY A 493 -30.29 6.21 -21.88
N ALA A 494 -30.62 6.02 -23.15
CA ALA A 494 -29.71 5.53 -24.18
C ALA A 494 -28.46 6.41 -24.20
N ALA A 495 -27.29 5.78 -24.33
CA ALA A 495 -26.02 6.45 -24.52
C ALA A 495 -26.11 7.35 -25.76
N VAL A 496 -25.99 8.65 -25.58
CA VAL A 496 -25.73 9.59 -26.67
C VAL A 496 -24.30 9.35 -27.10
N VAL A 497 -24.11 8.78 -28.26
CA VAL A 497 -22.81 8.71 -28.93
C VAL A 497 -22.50 10.13 -29.41
N PRO A 498 -21.44 10.80 -28.92
CA PRO A 498 -21.06 12.10 -29.47
C PRO A 498 -20.62 11.93 -30.93
N GLU A 499 -21.24 12.66 -31.83
CA GLU A 499 -20.75 12.77 -33.22
C GLU A 499 -19.35 13.40 -33.16
N GLY A 500 -18.36 12.67 -33.65
CA GLY A 500 -16.99 13.14 -33.76
C GLY A 500 -16.85 14.29 -34.77
N PRO A 501 -15.88 15.19 -34.65
CA PRO A 501 -15.59 16.19 -35.64
C PRO A 501 -15.21 15.54 -36.96
N SER A 502 -15.67 16.16 -38.09
CA SER A 502 -15.45 15.79 -39.47
C SER A 502 -13.98 15.45 -39.80
N PRO A 503 -13.70 14.51 -40.73
CA PRO A 503 -12.37 13.96 -40.98
C PRO A 503 -11.45 14.82 -41.86
N ASP A 504 -11.61 16.15 -41.93
CA ASP A 504 -10.78 17.05 -42.74
C ASP A 504 -10.00 18.04 -41.87
N GLY A 505 -8.86 17.59 -41.32
CA GLY A 505 -7.86 18.44 -40.70
C GLY A 505 -6.50 17.72 -40.61
N PRO A 506 -5.38 18.33 -41.03
CA PRO A 506 -4.10 17.66 -41.13
C PRO A 506 -3.54 17.31 -39.74
N GLY A 507 -3.02 16.12 -39.63
CA GLY A 507 -2.48 15.52 -38.44
C GLY A 507 -1.52 16.42 -37.66
N MET A 508 -1.83 16.57 -36.38
CA MET A 508 -0.97 17.20 -35.36
C MET A 508 -0.83 16.28 -34.18
N PHE A 509 -0.08 15.21 -34.35
CA PHE A 509 0.57 14.55 -33.23
C PHE A 509 2.00 15.07 -33.12
N ARG A 510 2.18 16.21 -32.47
CA ARG A 510 3.49 16.60 -31.91
C ARG A 510 3.58 16.07 -30.48
N SER A 511 4.70 15.41 -30.23
CA SER A 511 5.19 15.04 -28.91
C SER A 511 4.93 16.18 -27.92
N ILE A 512 4.36 15.90 -26.78
CA ILE A 512 4.25 16.86 -25.69
C ILE A 512 5.68 17.11 -25.15
N GLU A 513 6.40 18.05 -25.76
CA GLU A 513 7.60 18.61 -25.17
C GLU A 513 7.16 19.58 -24.06
N LEU A 514 7.39 19.17 -22.82
CA LEU A 514 7.30 20.06 -21.67
C LEU A 514 8.42 21.11 -21.78
N ASN A 515 8.03 22.38 -21.95
CA ASN A 515 8.89 23.55 -21.89
C ASN A 515 9.85 23.47 -20.71
N ARG A 516 11.14 23.42 -21.05
CA ARG A 516 12.23 23.73 -20.13
C ARG A 516 12.44 25.26 -20.20
N ASP A 517 11.70 26.01 -19.43
CA ASP A 517 12.09 27.37 -19.14
C ASP A 517 13.08 27.39 -17.97
N GLY A 518 14.35 27.41 -18.32
CA GLY A 518 15.44 27.74 -17.44
C GLY A 518 15.53 29.27 -17.26
N GLY A 519 14.99 29.79 -16.17
CA GLY A 519 15.27 31.14 -15.73
C GLY A 519 16.74 31.27 -15.32
N ARG A 520 17.53 31.99 -16.09
CA ARG A 520 18.76 32.66 -15.62
C ARG A 520 18.34 34.04 -15.17
N GLU A 521 18.54 34.32 -13.94
CA GLU A 521 18.60 35.67 -13.42
C GLU A 521 20.04 36.22 -13.49
N PRO A 522 20.19 37.58 -13.61
CA PRO A 522 21.47 38.24 -13.78
C PRO A 522 22.33 38.29 -12.51
#